data_52041714132dbccb9d3ea1b9ca9d368a
#
_entry.id   52041714132dbccb9d3ea1b9ca9d368a
#
_cell.length_a   1.000
_cell.length_b   1.000
_cell.length_c   1.000
_cell.angle_alpha   90.00
_cell.angle_beta   90.00
_cell.angle_gamma   90.00
#
_symmetry.space_group_name_H-M   'P 1'
#
loop_
_entity.id
_entity.type
_entity.pdbx_description
1 polymer ?
#
loop_
_entity_poly.entity_id
_entity_poly.type
_entity_poly.pdbx_seq_one_letter_code
_entity_poly.pdbx_strand_id
1 'polypeptide(L)'
;MSLIAKLSQIRMHAPEAFAKALRERPKADPAQLSGNLMIIACDHPARGALGAGGGEQAMASREQLLDRCIQALSREGVDGFLGTADLIEDLALLGALDNKLVFGSMNRGGLQGAQFEIDDRFTGYNARGVVDANLDGGKMLLRMD
;
A
#
# COMPACT_ATOMS: atom_id res chain seq x y z
N MET A 1 -1.64 13.26 -19.29
CA MET A 1 -1.27 11.81 -19.25
C MET A 1 -1.79 11.27 -17.94
N SER A 2 -2.50 10.13 -17.95
CA SER A 2 -3.04 9.52 -16.73
C SER A 2 -1.93 8.99 -15.82
N LEU A 3 -2.24 8.79 -14.54
CA LEU A 3 -1.28 8.18 -13.59
C LEU A 3 -0.84 6.79 -14.06
N ILE A 4 -1.77 6.00 -14.56
CA ILE A 4 -1.49 4.65 -15.08
C ILE A 4 -0.55 4.71 -16.29
N ALA A 5 -0.80 5.61 -17.23
CA ALA A 5 0.07 5.78 -18.40
C ALA A 5 1.50 6.20 -17.98
N LYS A 6 1.62 7.10 -16.99
CA LYS A 6 2.92 7.50 -16.44
C LYS A 6 3.65 6.32 -15.79
N LEU A 7 2.98 5.57 -14.93
CA LEU A 7 3.54 4.39 -14.27
C LEU A 7 3.96 3.31 -15.27
N SER A 8 3.12 3.05 -16.28
CA SER A 8 3.44 2.10 -17.36
C SER A 8 4.70 2.50 -18.13
N GLN A 9 4.85 3.77 -18.47
CA GLN A 9 6.05 4.28 -19.12
C GLN A 9 7.29 4.08 -18.26
N ILE A 10 7.22 4.42 -16.95
CA ILE A 10 8.34 4.21 -16.04
C ILE A 10 8.72 2.72 -15.99
N ARG A 11 7.75 1.82 -15.78
CA ARG A 11 8.01 0.39 -15.65
C ARG A 11 8.54 -0.23 -16.95
N MET A 12 8.17 0.30 -18.12
CA MET A 12 8.69 -0.17 -19.42
C MET A 12 10.13 0.26 -19.67
N HIS A 13 10.52 1.47 -19.28
CA HIS A 13 11.82 2.05 -19.64
C HIS A 13 12.84 1.99 -18.50
N ALA A 14 12.40 1.86 -17.25
CA ALA A 14 13.25 1.79 -16.06
C ALA A 14 12.61 0.83 -15.03
N PRO A 15 12.61 -0.49 -15.29
CA PRO A 15 11.94 -1.47 -14.44
C PRO A 15 12.47 -1.50 -12.99
N GLU A 16 13.70 -1.06 -12.76
CA GLU A 16 14.31 -0.93 -11.43
C GLU A 16 13.90 0.33 -10.65
N ALA A 17 13.19 1.26 -11.30
CA ALA A 17 12.89 2.58 -10.72
C ALA A 17 12.07 2.48 -9.42
N PHE A 18 11.16 1.50 -9.31
CA PHE A 18 10.37 1.31 -8.09
C PHE A 18 11.25 0.92 -6.89
N ALA A 19 12.20 0.01 -7.11
CA ALA A 19 13.11 -0.42 -6.04
C ALA A 19 14.04 0.73 -5.61
N LYS A 20 14.46 1.57 -6.56
CA LYS A 20 15.21 2.78 -6.27
C LYS A 20 14.34 3.77 -5.46
N ALA A 21 13.13 4.04 -5.91
CA ALA A 21 12.21 4.95 -5.22
C ALA A 21 11.95 4.51 -3.77
N LEU A 22 11.73 3.23 -3.53
CA LEU A 22 11.55 2.69 -2.18
C LEU A 22 12.79 2.83 -1.29
N ARG A 23 13.99 2.61 -1.84
CA ARG A 23 15.24 2.73 -1.07
C ARG A 23 15.59 4.18 -0.74
N GLU A 24 15.33 5.09 -1.67
CA GLU A 24 15.76 6.49 -1.58
C GLU A 24 14.69 7.43 -1.01
N ARG A 25 13.45 6.95 -0.82
CA ARG A 25 12.38 7.79 -0.27
C ARG A 25 12.79 8.37 1.10
N PRO A 26 12.51 9.64 1.36
CA PRO A 26 12.60 10.19 2.70
C PRO A 26 11.70 9.43 3.65
N LYS A 27 12.23 8.93 4.76
CA LYS A 27 11.46 8.24 5.80
C LYS A 27 10.83 9.24 6.76
N ALA A 28 9.72 8.83 7.39
CA ALA A 28 9.18 9.58 8.51
C ALA A 28 10.22 9.69 9.63
N ASP A 29 10.35 10.87 10.21
CA ASP A 29 11.19 11.10 11.38
C ASP A 29 10.46 10.62 12.64
N PRO A 30 10.96 9.58 13.34
CA PRO A 30 10.31 9.07 14.54
C PRO A 30 10.13 10.13 15.64
N ALA A 31 10.98 11.15 15.67
CA ALA A 31 10.88 12.23 16.65
C ALA A 31 9.67 13.16 16.40
N GLN A 32 9.14 13.16 15.19
CA GLN A 32 7.95 13.94 14.83
C GLN A 32 6.63 13.14 14.99
N LEU A 33 6.76 11.85 15.23
CA LEU A 33 5.62 10.96 15.47
C LEU A 33 5.27 10.98 16.95
N SER A 34 4.18 11.58 17.32
CA SER A 34 3.74 11.67 18.72
C SER A 34 2.26 11.32 18.87
N GLY A 35 1.94 10.61 19.95
CA GLY A 35 0.54 10.26 20.27
C GLY A 35 -0.06 9.20 19.32
N ASN A 36 -1.25 9.45 18.79
CA ASN A 36 -1.95 8.56 17.90
C ASN A 36 -1.49 8.75 16.45
N LEU A 37 -1.31 7.65 15.74
CA LEU A 37 -0.91 7.66 14.33
C LEU A 37 -2.12 7.44 13.41
N MET A 38 -2.23 8.21 12.34
CA MET A 38 -3.21 8.01 11.28
C MET A 38 -2.55 7.28 10.11
N ILE A 39 -2.89 6.01 9.93
CA ILE A 39 -2.40 5.18 8.83
C ILE A 39 -3.53 4.90 7.85
N ILE A 40 -3.35 5.29 6.58
CA ILE A 40 -4.29 4.97 5.51
C ILE A 40 -4.09 3.53 5.06
N ALA A 41 -5.09 2.68 5.26
CA ALA A 41 -5.03 1.27 4.86
C ALA A 41 -5.73 1.04 3.51
N CYS A 42 -5.01 0.45 2.56
CA CYS A 42 -5.51 0.14 1.23
C CYS A 42 -4.98 -1.22 0.72
N ASP A 43 -5.18 -2.28 1.52
CA ASP A 43 -4.83 -3.65 1.15
C ASP A 43 -6.05 -4.52 0.78
N HIS A 44 -7.26 -3.97 0.89
CA HIS A 44 -8.53 -4.66 0.65
C HIS A 44 -8.75 -5.12 -0.80
N PRO A 45 -8.40 -4.32 -1.84
CA PRO A 45 -8.61 -4.73 -3.23
C PRO A 45 -7.91 -6.03 -3.61
N ALA A 46 -6.76 -6.32 -2.99
CA ALA A 46 -6.00 -7.54 -3.27
C ALA A 46 -6.73 -8.84 -2.87
N ARG A 47 -7.75 -8.76 -2.01
CA ARG A 47 -8.63 -9.88 -1.65
C ARG A 47 -10.04 -9.80 -2.25
N GLY A 48 -10.25 -8.93 -3.24
CA GLY A 48 -11.54 -8.75 -3.91
C GLY A 48 -12.53 -7.84 -3.17
N ALA A 49 -12.14 -7.22 -2.05
CA ALA A 49 -12.98 -6.28 -1.34
C ALA A 49 -12.87 -4.89 -1.98
N LEU A 50 -13.77 -4.59 -2.91
CA LEU A 50 -13.73 -3.37 -3.73
C LEU A 50 -14.68 -2.26 -3.23
N GLY A 51 -15.55 -2.57 -2.28
CA GLY A 51 -16.52 -1.62 -1.75
C GLY A 51 -15.94 -0.66 -0.71
N ALA A 52 -16.36 0.59 -0.75
CA ALA A 52 -16.08 1.60 0.27
C ALA A 52 -17.15 2.69 0.28
N GLY A 53 -17.52 3.18 1.47
CA GLY A 53 -18.43 4.33 1.61
C GLY A 53 -19.79 4.15 0.93
N GLY A 54 -20.33 2.94 0.90
CA GLY A 54 -21.61 2.62 0.24
C GLY A 54 -21.52 2.37 -1.28
N GLY A 55 -20.34 2.54 -1.88
CA GLY A 55 -20.11 2.20 -3.29
C GLY A 55 -19.49 0.81 -3.44
N GLU A 56 -20.18 -0.12 -4.10
CA GLU A 56 -19.73 -1.51 -4.25
C GLU A 56 -18.41 -1.66 -5.02
N GLN A 57 -18.11 -0.74 -5.94
CA GLN A 57 -16.97 -0.76 -6.84
C GLN A 57 -16.03 0.45 -6.62
N ALA A 58 -16.09 1.08 -5.45
CA ALA A 58 -15.38 2.33 -5.18
C ALA A 58 -13.86 2.23 -5.33
N MET A 59 -13.28 1.03 -5.13
CA MET A 59 -11.85 0.76 -5.24
C MET A 59 -11.47 -0.05 -6.50
N ALA A 60 -12.38 -0.26 -7.45
CA ALA A 60 -12.13 -1.08 -8.63
C ALA A 60 -11.24 -0.38 -9.67
N SER A 61 -11.38 0.92 -9.83
CA SER A 61 -10.53 1.70 -10.74
C SER A 61 -9.17 2.00 -10.13
N ARG A 62 -8.10 1.45 -10.69
CA ARG A 62 -6.72 1.69 -10.24
C ARG A 62 -6.35 3.18 -10.27
N GLU A 63 -6.72 3.89 -11.32
CA GLU A 63 -6.48 5.33 -11.47
C GLU A 63 -7.11 6.12 -10.33
N GLN A 64 -8.41 5.89 -10.08
CA GLN A 64 -9.14 6.57 -9.00
C GLN A 64 -8.63 6.16 -7.61
N LEU A 65 -8.23 4.91 -7.43
CA LEU A 65 -7.69 4.42 -6.18
C LEU A 65 -6.37 5.12 -5.83
N LEU A 66 -5.45 5.20 -6.79
CA LEU A 66 -4.17 5.90 -6.62
C LEU A 66 -4.39 7.39 -6.33
N ASP A 67 -5.28 8.04 -7.07
CA ASP A 67 -5.61 9.45 -6.87
C ASP A 67 -6.13 9.71 -5.45
N ARG A 68 -7.06 8.89 -4.96
CA ARG A 68 -7.57 8.97 -3.59
C ARG A 68 -6.49 8.73 -2.53
N CYS A 69 -5.61 7.74 -2.76
CA CYS A 69 -4.49 7.50 -1.86
C CYS A 69 -3.55 8.71 -1.78
N ILE A 70 -3.21 9.30 -2.93
CA ILE A 70 -2.36 10.50 -2.99
C ILE A 70 -3.03 11.66 -2.26
N GLN A 71 -4.32 11.91 -2.51
CA GLN A 71 -5.07 12.97 -1.82
C GLN A 71 -5.12 12.75 -0.31
N ALA A 72 -5.35 11.51 0.15
CA ALA A 72 -5.36 11.19 1.56
C ALA A 72 -3.99 11.40 2.21
N LEU A 73 -2.93 10.90 1.56
CA LEU A 73 -1.56 10.99 2.05
C LEU A 73 -1.02 12.43 2.09
N SER A 74 -1.55 13.33 1.25
CA SER A 74 -1.19 14.74 1.25
C SER A 74 -1.81 15.55 2.40
N ARG A 75 -2.75 14.96 3.15
CA ARG A 75 -3.40 15.65 4.28
C ARG A 75 -2.47 15.74 5.47
N GLU A 76 -2.52 16.89 6.15
CA GLU A 76 -1.90 17.07 7.45
C GLU A 76 -2.47 16.07 8.46
N GLY A 77 -1.62 15.52 9.35
CA GLY A 77 -2.01 14.52 10.34
C GLY A 77 -2.15 13.10 9.80
N VAL A 78 -1.83 12.85 8.52
CA VAL A 78 -1.70 11.49 7.99
C VAL A 78 -0.24 11.07 8.04
N ASP A 79 0.04 10.07 8.89
CA ASP A 79 1.41 9.65 9.22
C ASP A 79 1.92 8.52 8.36
N GLY A 80 1.05 7.73 7.72
CA GLY A 80 1.53 6.57 6.98
C GLY A 80 0.51 5.90 6.08
N PHE A 81 1.00 4.86 5.43
CA PHE A 81 0.27 4.02 4.48
C PHE A 81 0.48 2.54 4.77
N LEU A 82 -0.58 1.77 4.66
CA LEU A 82 -0.57 0.31 4.67
C LEU A 82 -1.17 -0.19 3.36
N GLY A 83 -0.41 -0.96 2.61
CA GLY A 83 -0.87 -1.45 1.32
C GLY A 83 -0.21 -2.73 0.86
N THR A 84 -0.61 -3.16 -0.32
CA THR A 84 0.01 -4.26 -1.07
C THR A 84 1.25 -3.77 -1.81
N ALA A 85 2.13 -4.69 -2.21
CA ALA A 85 3.38 -4.36 -2.88
C ALA A 85 3.18 -3.49 -4.12
N ASP A 86 2.18 -3.82 -4.93
CA ASP A 86 1.86 -3.09 -6.15
C ASP A 86 1.41 -1.64 -5.91
N LEU A 87 0.62 -1.39 -4.85
CA LEU A 87 0.22 -0.04 -4.46
C LEU A 87 1.37 0.76 -3.86
N ILE A 88 2.16 0.13 -2.99
CA ILE A 88 3.34 0.75 -2.37
C ILE A 88 4.35 1.18 -3.45
N GLU A 89 4.64 0.30 -4.42
CA GLU A 89 5.54 0.62 -5.52
C GLU A 89 5.04 1.78 -6.38
N ASP A 90 3.76 1.77 -6.76
CA ASP A 90 3.16 2.84 -7.55
C ASP A 90 3.18 4.18 -6.80
N LEU A 91 2.83 4.19 -5.51
CA LEU A 91 2.84 5.40 -4.69
C LEU A 91 4.27 5.92 -4.43
N ALA A 92 5.25 5.01 -4.29
CA ALA A 92 6.66 5.39 -4.18
C ALA A 92 7.17 6.04 -5.48
N LEU A 93 6.85 5.47 -6.64
CA LEU A 93 7.17 6.06 -7.95
C LEU A 93 6.53 7.45 -8.16
N LEU A 94 5.41 7.70 -7.51
CA LEU A 94 4.70 8.99 -7.56
C LEU A 94 5.15 9.97 -6.47
N GLY A 95 6.07 9.59 -5.56
CA GLY A 95 6.56 10.41 -4.45
C GLY A 95 5.53 10.60 -3.32
N ALA A 96 4.45 9.84 -3.32
CA ALA A 96 3.36 10.00 -2.35
C ALA A 96 3.68 9.40 -0.96
N LEU A 97 4.75 8.64 -0.83
CA LEU A 97 5.18 7.99 0.42
C LEU A 97 6.33 8.73 1.12
N ASP A 98 6.74 9.88 0.63
CA ASP A 98 7.80 10.69 1.23
C ASP A 98 7.38 11.18 2.62
N ASN A 99 8.27 10.99 3.59
CA ASN A 99 8.05 11.31 5.01
C ASN A 99 6.84 10.58 5.63
N LYS A 100 6.47 9.40 5.11
CA LYS A 100 5.39 8.55 5.65
C LYS A 100 5.95 7.23 6.19
N LEU A 101 5.31 6.71 7.24
CA LEU A 101 5.46 5.31 7.64
C LEU A 101 4.82 4.42 6.58
N VAL A 102 5.49 3.35 6.19
CA VAL A 102 4.97 2.43 5.17
C VAL A 102 4.98 0.99 5.68
N PHE A 103 3.77 0.40 5.70
CA PHE A 103 3.55 -0.97 6.14
C PHE A 103 3.13 -1.84 4.96
N GLY A 104 3.83 -2.96 4.77
CA GLY A 104 3.49 -3.94 3.74
C GLY A 104 2.49 -4.98 4.22
N SER A 105 1.43 -5.22 3.47
CA SER A 105 0.52 -6.33 3.75
C SER A 105 1.21 -7.65 3.46
N MET A 106 1.22 -8.57 4.45
CA MET A 106 1.94 -9.85 4.37
C MET A 106 1.00 -10.99 3.99
N ASN A 107 -0.20 -11.04 4.58
CA ASN A 107 -1.24 -11.98 4.23
C ASN A 107 -2.57 -11.25 4.02
N ARG A 108 -3.50 -11.89 3.30
CA ARG A 108 -4.78 -11.28 2.92
C ARG A 108 -5.97 -11.78 3.72
N GLY A 109 -5.79 -12.83 4.49
CA GLY A 109 -6.90 -13.48 5.19
C GLY A 109 -7.94 -14.08 4.23
N GLY A 110 -7.51 -14.62 3.09
CA GLY A 110 -8.35 -15.20 2.06
C GLY A 110 -8.94 -14.20 1.07
N LEU A 111 -9.65 -14.72 0.07
CA LEU A 111 -10.42 -13.94 -0.89
C LEU A 111 -11.86 -13.79 -0.41
N GLN A 112 -12.41 -12.58 -0.52
CA GLN A 112 -13.80 -12.31 -0.19
C GLN A 112 -14.74 -13.16 -1.07
N GLY A 113 -15.69 -13.84 -0.43
CA GLY A 113 -16.64 -14.72 -1.11
C GLY A 113 -16.09 -16.09 -1.50
N ALA A 114 -14.83 -16.40 -1.21
CA ALA A 114 -14.26 -17.73 -1.40
C ALA A 114 -14.77 -18.70 -0.32
N GLN A 115 -14.86 -19.98 -0.67
CA GLN A 115 -15.33 -21.04 0.25
C GLN A 115 -14.44 -21.14 1.50
N PHE A 116 -13.15 -20.83 1.39
CA PHE A 116 -12.21 -20.83 2.50
C PHE A 116 -11.65 -19.42 2.69
N GLU A 117 -12.36 -18.56 3.39
CA GLU A 117 -11.85 -17.22 3.75
C GLU A 117 -10.78 -17.25 4.85
N ILE A 118 -10.53 -18.43 5.46
CA ILE A 118 -9.54 -18.62 6.55
C ILE A 118 -8.19 -19.04 5.97
N ASP A 119 -7.76 -18.44 4.87
CA ASP A 119 -6.45 -18.73 4.29
C ASP A 119 -5.48 -17.57 4.63
N ASP A 120 -4.71 -17.74 5.70
CA ASP A 120 -3.77 -16.75 6.22
C ASP A 120 -2.34 -16.92 5.71
N ARG A 121 -2.15 -17.66 4.60
CA ARG A 121 -0.83 -17.79 3.97
C ARG A 121 -0.26 -16.43 3.56
N PHE A 122 1.06 -16.33 3.61
CA PHE A 122 1.76 -15.17 3.05
C PHE A 122 1.56 -15.12 1.53
N THR A 123 0.82 -14.11 1.10
CA THR A 123 0.49 -13.87 -0.32
C THR A 123 0.98 -12.50 -0.79
N GLY A 124 1.54 -11.70 0.10
CA GLY A 124 2.18 -10.44 -0.15
C GLY A 124 3.64 -10.47 0.30
N TYR A 125 4.03 -9.49 1.10
CA TYR A 125 5.37 -9.46 1.68
C TYR A 125 5.58 -10.61 2.69
N ASN A 126 6.79 -11.13 2.76
CA ASN A 126 7.32 -11.81 3.93
C ASN A 126 8.27 -10.86 4.69
N ALA A 127 8.80 -11.29 5.83
CA ALA A 127 9.69 -10.45 6.64
C ALA A 127 10.92 -9.96 5.85
N ARG A 128 11.51 -10.83 5.01
CA ARG A 128 12.64 -10.46 4.16
C ARG A 128 12.23 -9.41 3.12
N GLY A 129 11.09 -9.60 2.45
CA GLY A 129 10.57 -8.65 1.48
C GLY A 129 10.27 -7.27 2.06
N VAL A 130 9.79 -7.20 3.33
CA VAL A 130 9.60 -5.93 4.06
C VAL A 130 10.93 -5.20 4.22
N VAL A 131 11.99 -5.92 4.61
CA VAL A 131 13.34 -5.34 4.78
C VAL A 131 13.92 -4.92 3.43
N ASP A 132 13.86 -5.78 2.41
CA ASP A 132 14.43 -5.53 1.09
C ASP A 132 13.74 -4.36 0.38
N ALA A 133 12.44 -4.15 0.62
CA ALA A 133 11.68 -3.00 0.13
C ALA A 133 11.83 -1.73 1.01
N ASN A 134 12.69 -1.76 2.03
CA ASN A 134 12.92 -0.62 2.93
C ASN A 134 11.64 -0.07 3.58
N LEU A 135 10.70 -0.97 3.92
CA LEU A 135 9.46 -0.60 4.62
C LEU A 135 9.71 -0.44 6.13
N ASP A 136 8.78 0.22 6.79
CA ASP A 136 8.87 0.48 8.24
C ASP A 136 8.24 -0.65 9.06
N GLY A 137 7.45 -1.53 8.41
CA GLY A 137 6.88 -2.71 9.05
C GLY A 137 6.05 -3.56 8.11
N GLY A 138 5.57 -4.69 8.66
CA GLY A 138 4.65 -5.59 7.97
C GLY A 138 3.37 -5.79 8.78
N LYS A 139 2.23 -5.89 8.08
CA LYS A 139 0.94 -6.18 8.70
C LYS A 139 0.55 -7.62 8.44
N MET A 140 0.28 -8.34 9.50
CA MET A 140 -0.32 -9.68 9.47
C MET A 140 -1.75 -9.63 10.00
N LEU A 141 -2.63 -10.37 9.35
CA LEU A 141 -3.96 -10.66 9.85
C LEU A 141 -3.89 -12.00 10.59
N LEU A 142 -4.26 -12.02 11.85
CA LEU A 142 -4.43 -13.22 12.65
C LEU A 142 -5.93 -13.42 12.92
N ARG A 143 -6.44 -14.59 12.59
CA ARG A 143 -7.79 -15.02 12.96
C ARG A 143 -7.69 -16.05 14.06
N MET A 144 -8.55 -15.92 15.05
CA MET A 144 -8.72 -16.89 16.13
C MET A 144 -10.17 -17.34 16.13
N ASP A 145 -10.40 -18.66 16.21
CA ASP A 145 -11.73 -19.26 16.38
C ASP A 145 -12.17 -19.18 17.85
#